data_8d11603787f13d4e9bdf9be62ad3859b
#
_entry.id   8d11603787f13d4e9bdf9be62ad3859b
#
_cell.length_a   1.000
_cell.length_b   1.000
_cell.length_c   1.000
_cell.angle_alpha   90.00
_cell.angle_beta   90.00
_cell.angle_gamma   90.00
#
_symmetry.space_group_name_H-M   'P 1'
#
loop_
_entity.id
_entity.type
_entity.pdbx_description
1 polymer ?
#
loop_
_entity_poly.entity_id
_entity_poly.type
_entity_poly.pdbx_seq_one_letter_code
_entity_poly.pdbx_strand_id
1 'polypeptide(L)'
;MFFFPQNEHLRAQAMKLFEVVTRKEGLEFLAWREVPVDPDAVGQKARDCMPAIWQCFIKKPARVSKGIDFDRRLYIIRRVFEQASNGTYVPSLSSRTIVYKGMFLVHDLRLFYLDLQDEDYESAIGMVHSRFSTNTNPSWMRAHPNRFILHNGEINTIKGNTDAMLAREESISSPILQDDMNKILPIINTSGSDSAMLDNTLEFMVMN
;
A
#
# COMPACT_ATOMS: atom_id res chain seq x y z
N MET A 1 -6.24 -1.22 2.69
CA MET A 1 -5.66 -2.50 3.16
C MET A 1 -4.36 -2.21 3.89
N PHE A 2 -4.18 -2.85 5.05
CA PHE A 2 -3.02 -2.67 5.93
C PHE A 2 -2.50 -4.03 6.37
N PHE A 3 -1.18 -4.17 6.42
CA PHE A 3 -0.45 -5.27 7.00
C PHE A 3 0.22 -4.77 8.28
N PHE A 4 -0.37 -5.09 9.41
CA PHE A 4 0.13 -4.71 10.73
C PHE A 4 0.99 -5.81 11.36
N PRO A 5 1.83 -5.47 12.36
CA PRO A 5 2.46 -6.48 13.20
C PRO A 5 1.43 -7.37 13.91
N GLN A 6 1.78 -8.64 14.12
CA GLN A 6 0.95 -9.56 14.92
C GLN A 6 0.88 -9.13 16.39
N ASN A 7 1.90 -8.46 16.90
CA ASN A 7 1.88 -7.94 18.27
C ASN A 7 0.76 -6.92 18.44
N GLU A 8 -0.18 -7.20 19.33
CA GLU A 8 -1.39 -6.39 19.54
C GLU A 8 -1.09 -4.95 20.00
N HIS A 9 -0.08 -4.78 20.85
CA HIS A 9 0.29 -3.47 21.34
C HIS A 9 0.84 -2.58 20.23
N LEU A 10 1.78 -3.11 19.41
CA LEU A 10 2.33 -2.40 18.26
C LEU A 10 1.25 -2.11 17.21
N ARG A 11 0.36 -3.07 16.98
CA ARG A 11 -0.78 -2.90 16.08
C ARG A 11 -1.70 -1.77 16.54
N ALA A 12 -2.09 -1.77 17.82
CA ALA A 12 -2.95 -0.74 18.39
C ALA A 12 -2.32 0.66 18.32
N GLN A 13 -1.01 0.77 18.57
CA GLN A 13 -0.27 2.02 18.42
C GLN A 13 -0.28 2.52 16.96
N ALA A 14 0.00 1.63 15.99
CA ALA A 14 -0.01 1.98 14.58
C ALA A 14 -1.42 2.40 14.09
N MET A 15 -2.45 1.68 14.51
CA MET A 15 -3.85 2.05 14.21
C MET A 15 -4.19 3.44 14.76
N LYS A 16 -3.81 3.70 16.01
CA LYS A 16 -4.05 5.01 16.64
C LYS A 16 -3.29 6.13 15.94
N LEU A 17 -2.04 5.88 15.57
CA LEU A 17 -1.23 6.83 14.80
C LEU A 17 -1.92 7.17 13.48
N PHE A 18 -2.38 6.16 12.74
CA PHE A 18 -3.08 6.38 11.46
C PHE A 18 -4.35 7.22 11.62
N GLU A 19 -5.16 6.96 12.65
CA GLU A 19 -6.34 7.76 12.97
C GLU A 19 -6.00 9.23 13.25
N VAL A 20 -4.91 9.45 14.02
CA VAL A 20 -4.45 10.81 14.34
C VAL A 20 -3.99 11.53 13.07
N VAL A 21 -3.18 10.86 12.23
CA VAL A 21 -2.72 11.41 10.94
C VAL A 21 -3.91 11.75 10.05
N THR A 22 -4.87 10.83 9.91
CA THR A 22 -6.08 11.04 9.09
C THR A 22 -6.86 12.29 9.53
N ARG A 23 -7.04 12.47 10.84
CA ARG A 23 -7.73 13.68 11.38
C ARG A 23 -6.92 14.95 11.18
N LYS A 24 -5.59 14.91 11.40
CA LYS A 24 -4.70 16.06 11.16
C LYS A 24 -4.72 16.52 9.71
N GLU A 25 -4.83 15.60 8.77
CA GLU A 25 -4.97 15.90 7.34
C GLU A 25 -6.41 16.27 6.94
N GLY A 26 -7.29 16.46 7.90
CA GLY A 26 -8.64 16.98 7.70
C GLY A 26 -9.64 15.97 7.12
N LEU A 27 -9.39 14.67 7.29
CA LEU A 27 -10.31 13.61 6.91
C LEU A 27 -10.98 12.96 8.14
N GLU A 28 -12.16 12.42 7.93
CA GLU A 28 -12.93 11.69 8.95
C GLU A 28 -12.64 10.20 8.83
N PHE A 29 -11.98 9.65 9.84
CA PHE A 29 -11.82 8.22 10.00
C PHE A 29 -13.12 7.61 10.51
N LEU A 30 -13.61 6.57 9.85
CA LEU A 30 -14.88 5.92 10.21
C LEU A 30 -14.68 4.68 11.05
N ALA A 31 -13.93 3.71 10.54
CA ALA A 31 -13.79 2.40 11.19
C ALA A 31 -12.56 1.63 10.70
N TRP A 32 -12.14 0.68 11.54
CA TRP A 32 -11.31 -0.45 11.18
C TRP A 32 -12.17 -1.70 10.98
N ARG A 33 -11.78 -2.55 10.03
CA ARG A 33 -12.33 -3.90 9.82
C ARG A 33 -11.18 -4.89 9.73
N GLU A 34 -11.21 -5.92 10.53
CA GLU A 34 -10.32 -7.06 10.32
C GLU A 34 -10.73 -7.81 9.06
N VAL A 35 -9.76 -8.11 8.21
CA VAL A 35 -10.04 -8.85 6.97
C VAL A 35 -10.16 -10.33 7.30
N PRO A 36 -11.28 -10.98 6.97
CA PRO A 36 -11.44 -12.40 7.23
C PRO A 36 -10.51 -13.19 6.32
N VAL A 37 -9.64 -13.99 6.95
CA VAL A 37 -8.67 -14.83 6.25
C VAL A 37 -8.67 -16.25 6.84
N ASP A 38 -8.31 -17.23 6.00
CA ASP A 38 -8.05 -18.60 6.42
C ASP A 38 -6.53 -18.85 6.44
N PRO A 39 -5.88 -18.85 7.62
CA PRO A 39 -4.45 -19.12 7.73
C PRO A 39 -4.03 -20.53 7.29
N ASP A 40 -4.96 -21.49 7.28
CA ASP A 40 -4.66 -22.86 6.88
C ASP A 40 -4.53 -23.03 5.36
N ALA A 41 -5.02 -22.06 4.60
CA ALA A 41 -4.85 -22.00 3.16
C ALA A 41 -3.41 -21.68 2.71
N VAL A 42 -2.49 -21.33 3.61
CA VAL A 42 -1.11 -20.97 3.26
C VAL A 42 -0.09 -21.89 3.93
N GLY A 43 1.08 -22.01 3.30
CA GLY A 43 2.17 -22.84 3.83
C GLY A 43 2.79 -22.27 5.12
N GLN A 44 3.45 -23.12 5.91
CA GLN A 44 3.99 -22.78 7.24
C GLN A 44 4.88 -21.51 7.22
N LYS A 45 5.80 -21.39 6.25
CA LYS A 45 6.67 -20.21 6.15
C LYS A 45 5.90 -18.90 5.96
N ALA A 46 4.82 -18.93 5.20
CA ALA A 46 3.97 -17.78 5.00
C ALA A 46 3.19 -17.43 6.27
N ARG A 47 2.72 -18.44 6.97
CA ARG A 47 1.99 -18.33 8.25
C ARG A 47 2.87 -17.73 9.35
N ASP A 48 4.12 -18.19 9.48
CA ASP A 48 5.06 -17.75 10.50
C ASP A 48 5.39 -16.24 10.41
N CYS A 49 5.29 -15.66 9.22
CA CYS A 49 5.53 -14.23 8.99
C CYS A 49 4.29 -13.47 8.50
N MET A 50 3.10 -14.06 8.67
CA MET A 50 1.83 -13.44 8.25
C MET A 50 1.56 -12.18 9.07
N PRO A 51 1.24 -11.05 8.42
CA PRO A 51 0.80 -9.86 9.13
C PRO A 51 -0.64 -9.99 9.62
N ALA A 52 -1.03 -9.15 10.58
CA ALA A 52 -2.44 -8.90 10.86
C ALA A 52 -3.02 -8.01 9.75
N ILE A 53 -4.07 -8.47 9.08
CA ILE A 53 -4.60 -7.83 7.86
C ILE A 53 -5.88 -7.09 8.18
N TRP A 54 -5.87 -5.77 7.94
CA TRP A 54 -6.97 -4.89 8.26
C TRP A 54 -7.32 -3.95 7.12
N GLN A 55 -8.55 -3.48 7.09
CA GLN A 55 -9.03 -2.40 6.24
C GLN A 55 -9.44 -1.21 7.08
N CYS A 56 -9.27 0.00 6.53
CA CYS A 56 -9.84 1.20 7.10
C CYS A 56 -10.88 1.82 6.17
N PHE A 57 -11.81 2.53 6.76
CA PHE A 57 -12.81 3.31 6.05
C PHE A 57 -12.64 4.79 6.41
N ILE A 58 -12.51 5.63 5.38
CA ILE A 58 -12.34 7.07 5.51
C ILE A 58 -13.42 7.75 4.69
N LYS A 59 -14.10 8.71 5.31
CA LYS A 59 -15.15 9.47 4.64
C LYS A 59 -14.55 10.54 3.74
N LYS A 60 -14.99 10.56 2.49
CA LYS A 60 -14.64 11.64 1.56
C LYS A 60 -15.33 12.93 1.98
N PRO A 61 -14.60 14.02 2.24
CA PRO A 61 -15.22 15.33 2.52
C PRO A 61 -16.02 15.84 1.33
N ALA A 62 -17.11 16.55 1.59
CA ALA A 62 -17.94 17.14 0.54
C ALA A 62 -17.16 18.11 -0.38
N ARG A 63 -16.17 18.81 0.18
CA ARG A 63 -15.31 19.78 -0.53
C ARG A 63 -14.27 19.15 -1.46
N VAL A 64 -14.04 17.83 -1.37
CA VAL A 64 -13.05 17.11 -2.18
C VAL A 64 -13.78 16.37 -3.30
N SER A 65 -13.31 16.51 -4.54
CA SER A 65 -13.87 15.80 -5.69
C SER A 65 -13.64 14.29 -5.57
N LYS A 66 -14.46 13.51 -6.26
CA LYS A 66 -14.27 12.05 -6.37
C LYS A 66 -13.03 11.74 -7.21
N GLY A 67 -12.51 10.53 -7.07
CA GLY A 67 -11.41 10.02 -7.88
C GLY A 67 -10.08 10.56 -7.44
N ILE A 68 -9.28 11.10 -8.38
CA ILE A 68 -7.87 11.43 -8.15
C ILE A 68 -7.67 12.46 -7.02
N ASP A 69 -8.56 13.43 -6.86
CA ASP A 69 -8.42 14.45 -5.82
C ASP A 69 -8.55 13.86 -4.41
N PHE A 70 -9.45 12.90 -4.24
CA PHE A 70 -9.55 12.19 -2.97
C PHE A 70 -8.37 11.24 -2.78
N ASP A 71 -7.94 10.55 -3.83
CA ASP A 71 -6.78 9.64 -3.77
C ASP A 71 -5.48 10.42 -3.44
N ARG A 72 -5.31 11.69 -3.89
CA ARG A 72 -4.20 12.56 -3.48
C ARG A 72 -4.18 12.79 -1.96
N ARG A 73 -5.33 13.04 -1.36
CA ARG A 73 -5.42 13.19 0.11
C ARG A 73 -5.07 11.90 0.83
N LEU A 74 -5.54 10.76 0.32
CA LEU A 74 -5.20 9.44 0.85
C LEU A 74 -3.71 9.12 0.69
N TYR A 75 -3.11 9.50 -0.45
CA TYR A 75 -1.66 9.38 -0.70
C TYR A 75 -0.84 10.14 0.35
N ILE A 76 -1.17 11.41 0.61
CA ILE A 76 -0.48 12.22 1.62
C ILE A 76 -0.58 11.58 3.01
N ILE A 77 -1.79 11.17 3.43
CA ILE A 77 -2.01 10.49 4.71
C ILE A 77 -1.14 9.24 4.82
N ARG A 78 -1.13 8.41 3.79
CA ARG A 78 -0.32 7.19 3.79
C ARG A 78 1.17 7.51 3.90
N ARG A 79 1.67 8.49 3.16
CA ARG A 79 3.10 8.86 3.21
C ARG A 79 3.50 9.36 4.60
N VAL A 80 2.71 10.25 5.20
CA VAL A 80 2.94 10.72 6.58
C VAL A 80 2.92 9.56 7.58
N PHE A 81 1.96 8.66 7.42
CA PHE A 81 1.84 7.49 8.29
C PHE A 81 3.03 6.53 8.13
N GLU A 82 3.43 6.19 6.91
CA GLU A 82 4.54 5.28 6.63
C GLU A 82 5.88 5.81 7.18
N GLN A 83 6.09 7.12 7.18
CA GLN A 83 7.30 7.73 7.75
C GLN A 83 7.33 7.68 9.28
N ALA A 84 6.17 7.66 9.93
CA ALA A 84 6.05 7.67 11.38
C ALA A 84 5.80 6.29 11.99
N SER A 85 5.49 5.29 11.19
CA SER A 85 5.15 3.93 11.63
C SER A 85 6.21 2.92 11.23
N ASN A 86 6.65 2.11 12.19
CA ASN A 86 7.56 0.99 11.94
C ASN A 86 6.78 -0.34 11.91
N GLY A 87 7.16 -1.22 10.99
CA GLY A 87 6.62 -2.58 10.91
C GLY A 87 5.21 -2.68 10.32
N THR A 88 4.65 -1.58 9.79
CA THR A 88 3.37 -1.57 9.07
C THR A 88 3.62 -1.33 7.59
N TYR A 89 2.90 -2.08 6.76
CA TYR A 89 2.90 -1.89 5.31
C TYR A 89 1.48 -1.62 4.82
N VAL A 90 1.31 -0.69 3.88
CA VAL A 90 0.02 -0.33 3.30
C VAL A 90 -0.05 -0.79 1.85
N PRO A 91 -0.60 -1.99 1.58
CA PRO A 91 -0.78 -2.50 0.22
C PRO A 91 -1.61 -1.59 -0.67
N SER A 92 -2.65 -0.99 -0.12
CA SER A 92 -3.49 -0.02 -0.84
C SER A 92 -4.20 0.92 0.11
N LEU A 93 -4.30 2.18 -0.28
CA LEU A 93 -5.15 3.19 0.34
C LEU A 93 -5.67 4.08 -0.80
N SER A 94 -6.82 3.73 -1.36
CA SER A 94 -7.39 4.36 -2.55
C SER A 94 -8.91 4.32 -2.48
N SER A 95 -9.55 5.25 -3.14
CA SER A 95 -11.01 5.28 -3.30
C SER A 95 -11.51 4.43 -4.47
N ARG A 96 -10.61 3.84 -5.26
CA ARG A 96 -10.91 3.16 -6.52
C ARG A 96 -10.37 1.74 -6.62
N THR A 97 -9.31 1.43 -5.88
CA THR A 97 -8.61 0.15 -5.99
C THR A 97 -8.34 -0.46 -4.62
N ILE A 98 -8.35 -1.78 -4.56
CA ILE A 98 -7.94 -2.54 -3.40
C ILE A 98 -6.96 -3.62 -3.84
N VAL A 99 -5.92 -3.85 -3.04
CA VAL A 99 -4.90 -4.86 -3.31
C VAL A 99 -5.00 -5.99 -2.30
N TYR A 100 -5.32 -7.18 -2.80
CA TYR A 100 -5.20 -8.45 -2.09
C TYR A 100 -3.92 -9.14 -2.55
N LYS A 101 -2.99 -9.40 -1.64
CA LYS A 101 -1.71 -10.04 -1.95
C LYS A 101 -1.13 -10.78 -0.76
N GLY A 102 -0.16 -11.65 -1.00
CA GLY A 102 0.50 -12.40 0.07
C GLY A 102 1.47 -13.45 -0.44
N MET A 103 1.93 -14.30 0.49
CA MET A 103 2.85 -15.39 0.23
C MET A 103 2.08 -16.71 0.07
N PHE A 104 1.41 -16.87 -1.07
CA PHE A 104 0.63 -18.08 -1.39
C PHE A 104 0.68 -18.39 -2.89
N LEU A 105 0.21 -19.55 -3.28
CA LEU A 105 0.05 -19.94 -4.67
C LEU A 105 -1.21 -19.30 -5.26
N VAL A 106 -1.30 -19.25 -6.57
CA VAL A 106 -2.40 -18.55 -7.28
C VAL A 106 -3.78 -19.04 -6.83
N HIS A 107 -3.95 -20.34 -6.68
CA HIS A 107 -5.23 -20.95 -6.28
C HIS A 107 -5.56 -20.72 -4.80
N ASP A 108 -4.59 -20.39 -3.97
CA ASP A 108 -4.80 -20.15 -2.53
C ASP A 108 -5.34 -18.74 -2.25
N LEU A 109 -5.21 -17.79 -3.20
CA LEU A 109 -5.66 -16.41 -3.02
C LEU A 109 -7.12 -16.32 -2.54
N ARG A 110 -8.02 -17.03 -3.22
CA ARG A 110 -9.45 -17.05 -2.91
C ARG A 110 -9.74 -17.88 -1.65
N LEU A 111 -8.94 -18.91 -1.38
CA LEU A 111 -9.08 -19.71 -0.18
C LEU A 111 -8.64 -18.94 1.06
N PHE A 112 -7.56 -18.16 0.92
CA PHE A 112 -7.02 -17.35 2.01
C PHE A 112 -7.88 -16.11 2.33
N TYR A 113 -8.24 -15.31 1.32
CA TYR A 113 -9.07 -14.13 1.51
C TYR A 113 -10.55 -14.47 1.35
N LEU A 114 -11.26 -14.63 2.47
CA LEU A 114 -12.67 -15.06 2.44
C LEU A 114 -13.60 -14.04 1.77
N ASP A 115 -13.23 -12.75 1.79
CA ASP A 115 -13.95 -11.71 1.02
C ASP A 115 -14.07 -12.05 -0.47
N LEU A 116 -13.07 -12.72 -1.05
CA LEU A 116 -13.08 -13.08 -2.48
C LEU A 116 -13.96 -14.29 -2.79
N GLN A 117 -14.59 -14.89 -1.78
CA GLN A 117 -15.58 -15.96 -1.93
C GLN A 117 -17.01 -15.43 -1.93
N ASP A 118 -17.22 -14.18 -1.50
CA ASP A 118 -18.50 -13.53 -1.45
C ASP A 118 -19.01 -13.27 -2.87
N GLU A 119 -20.22 -13.76 -3.19
CA GLU A 119 -20.85 -13.62 -4.51
C GLU A 119 -21.21 -12.17 -4.83
N ASP A 120 -21.45 -11.34 -3.80
CA ASP A 120 -21.74 -9.92 -3.95
C ASP A 120 -20.46 -9.06 -4.14
N TYR A 121 -19.25 -9.69 -4.06
CA TYR A 121 -17.99 -8.98 -4.26
C TYR A 121 -17.69 -8.81 -5.75
N GLU A 122 -18.25 -7.78 -6.34
CA GLU A 122 -18.10 -7.45 -7.75
C GLU A 122 -16.98 -6.45 -8.02
N SER A 123 -16.27 -6.60 -9.14
CA SER A 123 -15.26 -5.65 -9.61
C SER A 123 -15.35 -5.49 -11.13
N ALA A 124 -15.24 -4.25 -11.60
CA ALA A 124 -15.22 -3.97 -13.03
C ALA A 124 -13.94 -4.48 -13.72
N ILE A 125 -12.81 -4.52 -12.99
CA ILE A 125 -11.51 -4.96 -13.51
C ILE A 125 -10.79 -5.75 -12.42
N GLY A 126 -10.33 -6.96 -12.75
CA GLY A 126 -9.44 -7.76 -11.91
C GLY A 126 -8.06 -7.87 -12.57
N MET A 127 -7.02 -7.40 -11.90
CA MET A 127 -5.63 -7.57 -12.33
C MET A 127 -4.93 -8.53 -11.39
N VAL A 128 -4.32 -9.57 -11.94
CA VAL A 128 -3.70 -10.65 -11.13
C VAL A 128 -2.25 -10.88 -11.53
N HIS A 129 -1.42 -11.28 -10.56
CA HIS A 129 -0.03 -11.65 -10.76
C HIS A 129 0.36 -12.78 -9.84
N SER A 130 1.04 -13.79 -10.35
CA SER A 130 1.35 -15.02 -9.62
C SER A 130 2.77 -15.11 -9.10
N ARG A 131 3.62 -14.11 -9.32
CA ARG A 131 5.04 -14.16 -8.99
C ARG A 131 5.45 -12.96 -8.14
N PHE A 132 6.54 -13.16 -7.38
CA PHE A 132 7.29 -12.09 -6.74
C PHE A 132 8.21 -11.41 -7.75
N SER A 133 8.68 -10.19 -7.40
CA SER A 133 9.75 -9.53 -8.16
C SER A 133 10.99 -10.42 -8.21
N THR A 134 11.64 -10.47 -9.36
CA THR A 134 12.90 -11.18 -9.56
C THR A 134 13.97 -10.63 -8.61
N ASN A 135 14.88 -11.49 -8.16
CA ASN A 135 16.01 -11.13 -7.29
C ASN A 135 15.63 -10.56 -5.90
N THR A 136 14.44 -10.84 -5.40
CA THR A 136 14.02 -10.44 -4.06
C THR A 136 13.67 -11.63 -3.19
N ASN A 137 14.00 -11.54 -1.88
CA ASN A 137 13.49 -12.50 -0.92
C ASN A 137 11.96 -12.35 -0.81
N PRO A 138 11.19 -13.43 -0.96
CA PRO A 138 9.74 -13.38 -0.82
C PRO A 138 9.33 -12.85 0.55
N SER A 139 8.33 -11.97 0.56
CA SER A 139 7.67 -11.51 1.78
C SER A 139 6.26 -11.03 1.45
N TRP A 140 5.40 -10.93 2.47
CA TRP A 140 4.03 -10.45 2.29
C TRP A 140 3.96 -9.08 1.60
N MET A 141 4.86 -8.15 1.95
CA MET A 141 4.89 -6.82 1.35
C MET A 141 5.46 -6.80 -0.08
N ARG A 142 6.37 -7.74 -0.42
CA ARG A 142 7.02 -7.81 -1.73
C ARG A 142 6.24 -8.62 -2.77
N ALA A 143 5.16 -9.28 -2.36
CA ALA A 143 4.25 -9.91 -3.31
C ALA A 143 3.67 -8.87 -4.26
N HIS A 144 3.49 -9.25 -5.54
CA HIS A 144 2.70 -8.43 -6.49
C HIS A 144 1.19 -8.61 -6.26
N PRO A 145 0.39 -7.64 -6.70
CA PRO A 145 0.76 -6.35 -7.28
C PRO A 145 1.32 -5.36 -6.25
N ASN A 146 2.03 -4.35 -6.73
CA ASN A 146 2.28 -3.13 -5.97
C ASN A 146 1.02 -2.25 -6.00
N ARG A 147 1.11 -0.96 -5.61
CA ARG A 147 -0.07 -0.08 -5.56
C ARG A 147 -0.55 0.34 -6.95
N PHE A 148 0.38 0.61 -7.86
CA PHE A 148 0.13 1.11 -9.21
C PHE A 148 0.60 0.16 -10.30
N ILE A 149 1.64 -0.62 -10.05
CA ILE A 149 2.19 -1.51 -11.06
C ILE A 149 2.00 -2.99 -10.72
N LEU A 150 1.82 -3.73 -11.79
CA LEU A 150 1.83 -5.18 -11.84
C LEU A 150 2.56 -5.55 -13.12
N HIS A 151 3.69 -6.26 -13.03
CA HIS A 151 4.46 -6.62 -14.21
C HIS A 151 5.16 -7.96 -14.05
N ASN A 152 5.41 -8.63 -15.17
CA ASN A 152 6.22 -9.85 -15.25
C ASN A 152 7.57 -9.60 -15.92
N GLY A 153 7.96 -8.33 -16.06
CA GLY A 153 9.27 -7.94 -16.57
C GLY A 153 10.37 -8.16 -15.54
N GLU A 154 11.60 -8.13 -16.01
CA GLU A 154 12.79 -8.21 -15.18
C GLU A 154 13.45 -6.83 -15.10
N ILE A 155 13.73 -6.38 -13.89
CA ILE A 155 14.50 -5.16 -13.62
C ILE A 155 15.87 -5.62 -13.16
N ASN A 156 16.88 -5.50 -14.03
CA ASN A 156 18.23 -5.94 -13.71
C ASN A 156 18.95 -4.97 -12.78
N THR A 157 18.70 -3.68 -12.96
CA THR A 157 19.20 -2.63 -12.07
C THR A 157 18.34 -1.38 -12.21
N ILE A 158 18.03 -0.74 -11.08
CA ILE A 158 17.29 0.53 -11.01
C ILE A 158 18.11 1.61 -10.28
N LYS A 159 19.31 1.28 -9.79
CA LYS A 159 20.08 2.15 -8.92
C LYS A 159 20.31 3.55 -9.50
N GLY A 160 20.74 3.65 -10.74
CA GLY A 160 20.94 4.94 -11.40
C GLY A 160 19.69 5.80 -11.48
N ASN A 161 18.54 5.19 -11.77
CA ASN A 161 17.25 5.88 -11.81
C ASN A 161 16.79 6.30 -10.41
N THR A 162 17.04 5.47 -9.40
CA THR A 162 16.76 5.80 -8.00
C THR A 162 17.60 6.97 -7.53
N ASP A 163 18.91 6.94 -7.78
CA ASP A 163 19.83 8.02 -7.41
C ASP A 163 19.44 9.32 -8.13
N ALA A 164 19.08 9.27 -9.41
CA ALA A 164 18.62 10.43 -10.16
C ALA A 164 17.30 11.01 -9.61
N MET A 165 16.37 10.16 -9.20
CA MET A 165 15.12 10.61 -8.59
C MET A 165 15.33 11.24 -7.22
N LEU A 166 16.18 10.65 -6.37
CA LEU A 166 16.54 11.21 -5.07
C LEU A 166 17.22 12.57 -5.23
N ALA A 167 18.13 12.72 -6.21
CA ALA A 167 18.76 14.01 -6.49
C ALA A 167 17.75 15.07 -6.96
N ARG A 168 16.71 14.69 -7.68
CA ARG A 168 15.63 15.61 -8.09
C ARG A 168 14.75 16.05 -6.92
N GLU A 169 14.64 15.27 -5.86
CA GLU A 169 13.80 15.59 -4.71
C GLU A 169 14.19 16.93 -4.06
N GLU A 170 15.46 17.35 -4.15
CA GLU A 170 15.92 18.64 -3.64
C GLU A 170 15.31 19.85 -4.34
N SER A 171 14.91 19.69 -5.60
CA SER A 171 14.38 20.78 -6.43
C SER A 171 12.97 20.54 -6.95
N ILE A 172 12.37 19.40 -6.62
CA ILE A 172 11.07 19.02 -7.13
C ILE A 172 9.98 19.87 -6.49
N SER A 173 9.09 20.38 -7.32
CA SER A 173 7.90 21.11 -6.87
C SER A 173 6.67 20.61 -7.61
N SER A 174 5.52 20.81 -7.00
CA SER A 174 4.24 20.40 -7.57
C SER A 174 3.22 21.54 -7.39
N PRO A 175 2.63 22.03 -8.47
CA PRO A 175 1.54 23.02 -8.36
C PRO A 175 0.27 22.40 -7.74
N ILE A 176 0.14 21.09 -7.74
CA ILE A 176 -1.00 20.36 -7.21
C ILE A 176 -0.81 20.04 -5.72
N LEU A 177 0.35 19.52 -5.35
CA LEU A 177 0.65 19.11 -3.97
C LEU A 177 1.15 20.28 -3.09
N GLN A 178 1.74 21.32 -3.71
CA GLN A 178 2.16 22.55 -3.04
C GLN A 178 2.91 22.28 -1.70
N ASP A 179 2.40 22.79 -0.61
CA ASP A 179 2.99 22.66 0.74
C ASP A 179 3.01 21.20 1.24
N ASP A 180 2.14 20.34 0.68
CA ASP A 180 2.11 18.92 1.03
C ASP A 180 3.31 18.13 0.48
N MET A 181 4.13 18.72 -0.43
CA MET A 181 5.35 18.08 -0.93
C MET A 181 6.27 17.60 0.19
N ASN A 182 6.50 18.42 1.20
CA ASN A 182 7.37 18.09 2.34
C ASN A 182 6.87 16.88 3.15
N LYS A 183 5.58 16.56 3.07
CA LYS A 183 4.97 15.44 3.79
C LYS A 183 5.19 14.10 3.09
N ILE A 184 5.46 14.12 1.80
CA ILE A 184 5.57 12.90 0.99
C ILE A 184 7.01 12.48 0.68
N LEU A 185 7.98 13.38 0.92
CA LEU A 185 9.39 13.10 0.72
C LEU A 185 9.94 12.17 1.83
N PRO A 186 10.90 11.27 1.53
CA PRO A 186 11.36 10.93 0.19
C PRO A 186 10.28 10.20 -0.62
N ILE A 187 10.23 10.38 -1.93
CA ILE A 187 9.27 9.71 -2.81
C ILE A 187 9.54 8.23 -2.86
N ILE A 188 10.80 7.86 -3.02
CA ILE A 188 11.24 6.48 -3.15
C ILE A 188 11.61 5.89 -1.79
N ASN A 189 11.06 4.72 -1.49
CA ASN A 189 11.55 3.89 -0.39
C ASN A 189 12.68 2.98 -0.89
N THR A 190 13.92 3.35 -0.61
CA THR A 190 15.13 2.63 -1.03
C THR A 190 15.32 1.26 -0.37
N SER A 191 14.55 0.93 0.67
CA SER A 191 14.52 -0.40 1.27
C SER A 191 13.58 -1.38 0.55
N GLY A 192 12.79 -0.87 -0.40
CA GLY A 192 11.88 -1.65 -1.22
C GLY A 192 12.59 -2.52 -2.27
N SER A 193 11.79 -3.34 -2.99
CA SER A 193 12.28 -4.00 -4.20
C SER A 193 12.37 -3.00 -5.36
N ASP A 194 13.09 -3.36 -6.43
CA ASP A 194 13.21 -2.54 -7.63
C ASP A 194 11.82 -2.16 -8.19
N SER A 195 10.91 -3.12 -8.23
CA SER A 195 9.52 -2.88 -8.63
C SER A 195 8.79 -1.92 -7.68
N ALA A 196 9.04 -1.99 -6.37
CA ALA A 196 8.42 -1.09 -5.41
C ALA A 196 8.97 0.34 -5.53
N MET A 197 10.26 0.52 -5.85
CA MET A 197 10.85 1.83 -6.11
C MET A 197 10.28 2.46 -7.39
N LEU A 198 10.11 1.67 -8.45
CA LEU A 198 9.43 2.10 -9.68
C LEU A 198 7.96 2.47 -9.40
N ASP A 199 7.25 1.64 -8.62
CA ASP A 199 5.86 1.90 -8.20
C ASP A 199 5.71 3.21 -7.42
N ASN A 200 6.65 3.51 -6.51
CA ASN A 200 6.65 4.77 -5.77
C ASN A 200 6.76 5.98 -6.69
N THR A 201 7.66 5.91 -7.67
CA THR A 201 7.84 6.99 -8.66
C THR A 201 6.58 7.17 -9.51
N LEU A 202 6.01 6.06 -10.02
CA LEU A 202 4.79 6.11 -10.81
C LEU A 202 3.61 6.66 -10.00
N GLU A 203 3.45 6.21 -8.76
CA GLU A 203 2.43 6.73 -7.85
C GLU A 203 2.55 8.25 -7.68
N PHE A 204 3.77 8.74 -7.42
CA PHE A 204 4.03 10.18 -7.32
C PHE A 204 3.64 10.91 -8.61
N MET A 205 4.03 10.40 -9.77
CA MET A 205 3.70 11.01 -11.08
C MET A 205 2.20 11.06 -11.34
N VAL A 206 1.44 10.07 -10.88
CA VAL A 206 -0.01 10.05 -11.02
C VAL A 206 -0.70 11.01 -10.04
N MET A 207 -0.13 11.18 -8.85
CA MET A 207 -0.69 12.04 -7.81
C MET A 207 -0.30 13.51 -7.97
N ASN A 208 0.73 13.79 -8.75
CA ASN A 208 1.26 15.14 -9.01
C ASN A 208 0.46 15.93 -10.08
#